data_0b4c13f88bf07d164f29143e29bdbd96
#
_entry.id   0b4c13f88bf07d164f29143e29bdbd96
#
_cell.length_a   1.000
_cell.length_b   1.000
_cell.length_c   1.000
_cell.angle_alpha   90.00
_cell.angle_beta   90.00
_cell.angle_gamma   90.00
#
_symmetry.space_group_name_H-M   'P 1'
#
loop_
_entity.id
_entity.type
_entity.pdbx_description
1 polymer ?
#
loop_
_entity_poly.entity_id
_entity_poly.type
_entity_poly.pdbx_seq_one_letter_code
_entity_poly.pdbx_strand_id
1 'polypeptide(L)'
;MKIYTDRPLPDYLTALLPAAPLSERPECGVFLCFGEHGLQLGKAGEKGMVSVDFDGNAATYRRLKGGGELIAKAVNLGAHPTVWDATGGLGRDSFVLAGLGLPVRTFEQNPAVFALLCDGWHRAMQNAETADIARRMVLTHADAVQAMPDDAARFGRPDVVCLDPMYPERQKSAAVKKEMAYFHELVGLSAAQDDEALLHAARETAKKRVVVKRPRLGEFLAQKQPAYQYTGKSTRFDVYLPYAADAQDGQP
;
A
#
# COMPACT_ATOMS: atom_id res chain seq x y z
N MET A 1 6.11 16.02 -11.12
CA MET A 1 5.75 16.34 -9.70
C MET A 1 6.59 17.52 -9.26
N LYS A 2 5.98 18.54 -8.61
CA LYS A 2 6.69 19.67 -8.00
C LYS A 2 7.14 19.28 -6.60
N ILE A 3 8.37 19.64 -6.24
CA ILE A 3 8.94 19.36 -4.92
C ILE A 3 9.39 20.71 -4.33
N TYR A 4 8.93 21.03 -3.15
CA TYR A 4 9.39 22.17 -2.37
C TYR A 4 10.17 21.68 -1.15
N THR A 5 11.26 22.32 -0.81
CA THR A 5 12.02 21.97 0.39
C THR A 5 12.67 23.20 1.01
N ASP A 6 12.67 23.28 2.34
CA ASP A 6 13.38 24.29 3.13
C ASP A 6 14.75 23.78 3.64
N ARG A 7 15.11 22.55 3.32
CA ARG A 7 16.37 21.89 3.71
C ARG A 7 16.82 20.87 2.66
N PRO A 8 18.07 20.43 2.64
CA PRO A 8 18.55 19.41 1.71
C PRO A 8 17.74 18.11 1.81
N LEU A 9 17.43 17.55 0.66
CA LEU A 9 16.83 16.21 0.60
C LEU A 9 17.87 15.16 1.02
N PRO A 10 17.49 14.16 1.81
CA PRO A 10 18.37 13.02 2.09
C PRO A 10 18.59 12.17 0.85
N ASP A 11 19.72 11.46 0.80
CA ASP A 11 20.14 10.68 -0.38
C ASP A 11 19.08 9.69 -0.87
N TYR A 12 18.38 9.02 0.04
CA TYR A 12 17.35 8.06 -0.32
C TYR A 12 16.14 8.71 -1.04
N LEU A 13 15.82 9.98 -0.75
CA LEU A 13 14.78 10.73 -1.47
C LEU A 13 15.30 11.33 -2.76
N THR A 14 16.54 11.79 -2.80
CA THR A 14 17.17 12.33 -4.01
C THR A 14 17.21 11.29 -5.12
N ALA A 15 17.47 10.03 -4.79
CA ALA A 15 17.48 8.93 -5.76
C ALA A 15 16.07 8.63 -6.33
N LEU A 16 15.01 8.88 -5.55
CA LEU A 16 13.62 8.62 -5.95
C LEU A 16 12.95 9.81 -6.64
N LEU A 17 13.41 11.02 -6.34
CA LEU A 17 12.80 12.28 -6.76
C LEU A 17 13.80 13.09 -7.60
N PRO A 18 13.96 12.76 -8.89
CA PRO A 18 15.02 13.35 -9.73
C PRO A 18 14.78 14.82 -10.10
N ALA A 19 13.59 15.37 -9.82
CA ALA A 19 13.30 16.77 -10.08
C ALA A 19 14.03 17.68 -9.09
N ALA A 20 14.66 18.74 -9.58
CA ALA A 20 15.28 19.75 -8.72
C ALA A 20 14.22 20.41 -7.81
N PRO A 21 14.48 20.49 -6.50
CA PRO A 21 13.55 21.16 -5.58
C PRO A 21 13.36 22.63 -5.93
N LEU A 22 12.13 23.12 -5.70
CA LEU A 22 11.81 24.55 -5.81
C LEU A 22 12.20 25.26 -4.51
N SER A 23 12.66 26.51 -4.63
CA SER A 23 12.96 27.40 -3.51
C SER A 23 11.70 28.01 -2.89
N GLU A 24 10.60 28.01 -3.64
CA GLU A 24 9.33 28.57 -3.22
C GLU A 24 8.20 27.56 -3.33
N ARG A 25 7.21 27.70 -2.43
CA ARG A 25 6.04 26.83 -2.41
C ARG A 25 5.20 27.02 -3.67
N PRO A 26 4.76 25.96 -4.37
CA PRO A 26 3.93 26.08 -5.55
C PRO A 26 2.60 26.79 -5.29
N GLU A 27 2.19 27.62 -6.24
CA GLU A 27 0.92 28.36 -6.16
C GLU A 27 -0.29 27.57 -6.65
N CYS A 28 -0.09 26.45 -7.34
CA CYS A 28 -1.18 25.61 -7.87
C CYS A 28 -0.84 24.12 -7.87
N GLY A 29 -1.89 23.29 -7.76
CA GLY A 29 -1.84 21.83 -7.81
C GLY A 29 -1.28 21.19 -6.54
N VAL A 30 -1.10 19.88 -6.59
CA VAL A 30 -0.45 19.10 -5.53
C VAL A 30 1.07 19.15 -5.66
N PHE A 31 1.76 19.11 -4.54
CA PHE A 31 3.21 19.14 -4.48
C PHE A 31 3.74 18.33 -3.29
N LEU A 32 4.95 17.83 -3.41
CA LEU A 32 5.69 17.29 -2.27
C LEU A 32 6.41 18.40 -1.52
N CYS A 33 6.43 18.30 -0.21
CA CYS A 33 7.16 19.20 0.67
C CYS A 33 8.02 18.39 1.63
N PHE A 34 9.33 18.67 1.66
CA PHE A 34 10.23 18.08 2.63
C PHE A 34 10.66 19.13 3.65
N GLY A 35 10.44 18.84 4.92
CA GLY A 35 10.72 19.73 6.03
C GLY A 35 10.98 18.99 7.33
N GLU A 36 10.72 19.66 8.47
CA GLU A 36 10.97 19.11 9.81
C GLU A 36 10.23 17.78 10.09
N HIS A 37 9.04 17.63 9.50
CA HIS A 37 8.20 16.44 9.69
C HIS A 37 8.40 15.37 8.60
N GLY A 38 9.51 15.43 7.86
CA GLY A 38 9.78 14.54 6.72
C GLY A 38 9.05 14.94 5.44
N LEU A 39 8.85 13.97 4.55
CA LEU A 39 8.19 14.19 3.27
C LEU A 39 6.67 14.20 3.43
N GLN A 40 6.03 15.22 2.89
CA GLN A 40 4.60 15.44 2.96
C GLN A 40 4.02 15.78 1.58
N LEU A 41 2.77 15.40 1.34
CA LEU A 41 1.99 15.80 0.17
C LEU A 41 1.05 16.94 0.58
N GLY A 42 1.12 18.04 -0.14
CA GLY A 42 0.26 19.20 0.04
C GLY A 42 -0.43 19.63 -1.23
N LYS A 43 -1.40 20.53 -1.09
CA LYS A 43 -2.06 21.22 -2.20
C LYS A 43 -2.01 22.72 -2.00
N ALA A 44 -1.69 23.43 -3.06
CA ALA A 44 -1.62 24.88 -3.05
C ALA A 44 -2.95 25.50 -2.63
N GLY A 45 -2.90 26.54 -1.80
CA GLY A 45 -4.09 27.21 -1.26
C GLY A 45 -4.81 26.43 -0.15
N GLU A 46 -4.41 25.21 0.17
CA GLU A 46 -5.03 24.42 1.24
C GLU A 46 -4.12 24.29 2.48
N LYS A 47 -4.77 24.31 3.65
CA LYS A 47 -4.11 24.00 4.93
C LYS A 47 -4.16 22.50 5.17
N GLY A 48 -3.04 21.91 5.47
CA GLY A 48 -2.94 20.49 5.80
C GLY A 48 -2.11 19.73 4.79
N MET A 49 -1.32 18.82 5.33
CA MET A 49 -0.37 18.00 4.61
C MET A 49 -0.67 16.54 4.92
N VAL A 50 -0.35 15.67 4.00
CA VAL A 50 -0.46 14.22 4.15
C VAL A 50 0.94 13.65 4.24
N SER A 51 1.24 12.90 5.28
CA SER A 51 2.50 12.17 5.47
C SER A 51 2.24 10.72 5.83
N VAL A 52 3.25 9.89 5.63
CA VAL A 52 3.27 8.55 6.21
C VAL A 52 3.78 8.68 7.65
N ASP A 53 2.93 8.34 8.61
CA ASP A 53 3.27 8.33 10.02
C ASP A 53 2.86 6.99 10.63
N PHE A 54 3.85 6.15 10.88
CA PHE A 54 3.65 4.83 11.49
C PHE A 54 3.63 4.87 13.02
N ASP A 55 4.02 5.99 13.62
CA ASP A 55 4.04 6.20 15.07
C ASP A 55 2.74 6.87 15.57
N GLY A 56 1.97 7.47 14.66
CA GLY A 56 0.77 8.24 14.97
C GLY A 56 -0.31 7.43 15.68
N ASN A 57 -1.14 8.12 16.46
CA ASN A 57 -2.25 7.54 17.22
C ASN A 57 -3.16 6.62 16.39
N ALA A 58 -3.38 6.95 15.11
CA ALA A 58 -4.22 6.14 14.23
C ALA A 58 -3.57 4.81 13.85
N ALA A 59 -2.25 4.77 13.62
CA ALA A 59 -1.51 3.55 13.34
C ALA A 59 -1.43 2.68 14.61
N THR A 60 -1.12 3.27 15.75
CA THR A 60 -1.11 2.63 17.06
C THR A 60 -2.48 2.10 17.45
N TYR A 61 -3.55 2.87 17.21
CA TYR A 61 -4.93 2.44 17.48
C TYR A 61 -5.34 1.23 16.63
N ARG A 62 -5.00 1.21 15.33
CA ARG A 62 -5.30 0.05 14.45
C ARG A 62 -4.52 -1.19 14.89
N ARG A 63 -3.28 -1.03 15.33
CA ARG A 63 -2.45 -2.11 15.83
C ARG A 63 -2.97 -2.69 17.14
N LEU A 64 -3.39 -1.83 18.10
CA LEU A 64 -3.75 -2.24 19.46
C LEU A 64 -5.23 -2.60 19.64
N LYS A 65 -6.16 -2.03 18.84
CA LYS A 65 -7.62 -2.16 19.05
C LYS A 65 -8.38 -2.85 17.91
N GLY A 66 -7.80 -3.85 17.26
CA GLY A 66 -8.55 -4.76 16.39
C GLY A 66 -8.78 -4.27 14.95
N GLY A 67 -8.15 -3.15 14.53
CA GLY A 67 -8.11 -2.81 13.09
C GLY A 67 -7.37 -3.86 12.27
N GLY A 68 -6.50 -4.65 12.92
CA GLY A 68 -5.82 -5.80 12.33
C GLY A 68 -6.58 -7.12 12.40
N GLU A 69 -7.67 -7.24 13.18
CA GLU A 69 -8.33 -8.53 13.40
C GLU A 69 -8.95 -9.11 12.11
N LEU A 70 -9.61 -8.27 11.32
CA LEU A 70 -10.23 -8.71 10.08
C LEU A 70 -9.18 -9.07 9.01
N ILE A 71 -8.18 -8.24 8.84
CA ILE A 71 -7.08 -8.52 7.90
C ILE A 71 -6.29 -9.75 8.36
N ALA A 72 -6.07 -9.93 9.66
CA ALA A 72 -5.41 -11.10 10.23
C ALA A 72 -6.15 -12.40 9.90
N LYS A 73 -7.49 -12.39 10.00
CA LYS A 73 -8.34 -13.51 9.57
C LYS A 73 -8.26 -13.74 8.06
N ALA A 74 -8.32 -12.68 7.28
CA ALA A 74 -8.28 -12.75 5.82
C ALA A 74 -6.96 -13.34 5.30
N VAL A 75 -5.81 -12.95 5.87
CA VAL A 75 -4.51 -13.49 5.50
C VAL A 75 -4.21 -14.84 6.16
N ASN A 76 -5.06 -15.32 7.09
CA ASN A 76 -4.82 -16.52 7.89
C ASN A 76 -3.55 -16.41 8.74
N LEU A 77 -3.51 -15.41 9.61
CA LEU A 77 -2.36 -15.11 10.47
C LEU A 77 -1.80 -16.34 11.21
N GLY A 78 -2.65 -17.24 11.67
CA GLY A 78 -2.23 -18.46 12.40
C GLY A 78 -1.31 -19.38 11.61
N ALA A 79 -1.28 -19.28 10.27
CA ALA A 79 -0.35 -20.02 9.42
C ALA A 79 0.97 -19.26 9.17
N HIS A 80 1.19 -18.11 9.78
CA HIS A 80 2.36 -17.25 9.60
C HIS A 80 2.76 -17.04 8.13
N PRO A 81 1.84 -16.57 7.26
CA PRO A 81 2.08 -16.49 5.83
C PRO A 81 3.11 -15.40 5.48
N THR A 82 3.83 -15.64 4.37
CA THR A 82 4.53 -14.57 3.66
C THR A 82 3.51 -13.76 2.87
N VAL A 83 3.58 -12.42 2.96
CA VAL A 83 2.59 -11.54 2.35
C VAL A 83 3.24 -10.57 1.36
N TRP A 84 2.65 -10.44 0.18
CA TRP A 84 2.94 -9.35 -0.75
C TRP A 84 1.74 -8.41 -0.80
N ASP A 85 1.99 -7.13 -0.54
CA ASP A 85 1.02 -6.04 -0.72
C ASP A 85 1.30 -5.40 -2.08
N ALA A 86 0.45 -5.70 -3.06
CA ALA A 86 0.64 -5.27 -4.44
C ALA A 86 0.08 -3.85 -4.73
N THR A 87 -0.47 -3.18 -3.71
CA THR A 87 -1.06 -1.84 -3.79
C THR A 87 -0.66 -1.01 -2.57
N GLY A 88 0.64 -0.91 -2.32
CA GLY A 88 1.22 -0.40 -1.09
C GLY A 88 0.70 0.96 -0.62
N GLY A 89 0.54 1.90 -1.53
CA GLY A 89 0.11 3.26 -1.19
C GLY A 89 0.98 3.85 -0.09
N LEU A 90 0.35 4.33 0.99
CA LEU A 90 1.07 4.83 2.18
C LEU A 90 1.54 3.72 3.15
N GLY A 91 1.46 2.45 2.79
CA GLY A 91 1.95 1.33 3.57
C GLY A 91 1.17 0.99 4.83
N ARG A 92 -0.06 1.49 4.98
CA ARG A 92 -0.84 1.34 6.24
C ARG A 92 -1.20 -0.11 6.54
N ASP A 93 -1.67 -0.85 5.55
CA ASP A 93 -2.04 -2.26 5.71
C ASP A 93 -0.78 -3.14 5.79
N SER A 94 0.26 -2.84 4.99
CA SER A 94 1.58 -3.47 5.10
C SER A 94 2.17 -3.33 6.50
N PHE A 95 2.11 -2.13 7.11
CA PHE A 95 2.63 -1.91 8.46
C PHE A 95 1.82 -2.65 9.53
N VAL A 96 0.49 -2.74 9.38
CA VAL A 96 -0.37 -3.55 10.26
C VAL A 96 0.02 -5.03 10.18
N LEU A 97 0.19 -5.58 8.97
CA LEU A 97 0.58 -6.97 8.75
C LEU A 97 1.98 -7.26 9.33
N ALA A 98 2.94 -6.35 9.10
CA ALA A 98 4.27 -6.43 9.69
C ALA A 98 4.23 -6.34 11.22
N GLY A 99 3.35 -5.51 11.78
CA GLY A 99 3.09 -5.40 13.22
C GLY A 99 2.49 -6.68 13.83
N LEU A 100 1.80 -7.49 13.04
CA LEU A 100 1.32 -8.82 13.42
C LEU A 100 2.41 -9.90 13.33
N GLY A 101 3.65 -9.53 12.98
CA GLY A 101 4.80 -10.43 12.91
C GLY A 101 5.06 -11.04 11.53
N LEU A 102 4.33 -10.64 10.49
CA LEU A 102 4.48 -11.22 9.16
C LEU A 102 5.58 -10.52 8.34
N PRO A 103 6.35 -11.26 7.52
CA PRO A 103 7.20 -10.66 6.50
C PRO A 103 6.32 -10.12 5.36
N VAL A 104 6.49 -8.84 5.02
CA VAL A 104 5.68 -8.15 4.02
C VAL A 104 6.57 -7.54 2.94
N ARG A 105 6.31 -7.84 1.67
CA ARG A 105 6.86 -7.11 0.53
C ARG A 105 5.78 -6.19 -0.02
N THR A 106 6.07 -4.91 -0.15
CA THR A 106 5.13 -3.86 -0.53
C THR A 106 5.53 -3.27 -1.86
N PHE A 107 4.63 -3.29 -2.83
CA PHE A 107 4.82 -2.68 -4.15
C PHE A 107 4.03 -1.38 -4.25
N GLU A 108 4.66 -0.34 -4.76
CA GLU A 108 4.01 0.92 -5.09
C GLU A 108 4.60 1.47 -6.40
N GLN A 109 3.73 1.73 -7.37
CA GLN A 109 4.16 2.15 -8.72
C GLN A 109 4.34 3.66 -8.86
N ASN A 110 3.58 4.46 -8.10
CA ASN A 110 3.66 5.90 -8.22
C ASN A 110 4.90 6.42 -7.47
N PRO A 111 5.86 7.08 -8.16
CA PRO A 111 7.13 7.48 -7.55
C PRO A 111 6.96 8.47 -6.38
N ALA A 112 5.94 9.33 -6.42
CA ALA A 112 5.71 10.30 -5.34
C ALA A 112 5.10 9.63 -4.11
N VAL A 113 4.17 8.67 -4.31
CA VAL A 113 3.59 7.87 -3.22
C VAL A 113 4.65 6.96 -2.62
N PHE A 114 5.47 6.34 -3.47
CA PHE A 114 6.60 5.51 -3.03
C PHE A 114 7.62 6.32 -2.22
N ALA A 115 7.92 7.56 -2.63
CA ALA A 115 8.81 8.43 -1.86
C ALA A 115 8.23 8.78 -0.48
N LEU A 116 6.93 9.08 -0.39
CA LEU A 116 6.24 9.28 0.90
C LEU A 116 6.32 8.03 1.79
N LEU A 117 6.08 6.86 1.21
CA LEU A 117 6.19 5.57 1.90
C LEU A 117 7.61 5.32 2.40
N CYS A 118 8.63 5.53 1.55
CA CYS A 118 10.03 5.40 1.92
C CYS A 118 10.43 6.32 3.06
N ASP A 119 10.00 7.59 3.03
CA ASP A 119 10.28 8.54 4.09
C ASP A 119 9.68 8.09 5.43
N GLY A 120 8.40 7.70 5.42
CA GLY A 120 7.74 7.18 6.61
C GLY A 120 8.42 5.90 7.16
N TRP A 121 8.80 5.01 6.25
CA TRP A 121 9.53 3.79 6.62
C TRP A 121 10.91 4.09 7.20
N HIS A 122 11.68 5.01 6.63
CA HIS A 122 12.96 5.45 7.18
C HIS A 122 12.82 6.02 8.59
N ARG A 123 11.81 6.87 8.83
CA ARG A 123 11.52 7.40 10.17
C ARG A 123 11.13 6.29 11.15
N ALA A 124 10.29 5.35 10.72
CA ALA A 124 9.91 4.20 11.54
C ALA A 124 11.10 3.29 11.88
N MET A 125 12.07 3.14 10.98
CA MET A 125 13.31 2.39 11.24
C MET A 125 14.20 3.03 12.31
N GLN A 126 14.07 4.33 12.52
CA GLN A 126 14.85 5.10 13.52
C GLN A 126 14.16 5.17 14.89
N ASN A 127 12.86 4.83 14.96
CA ASN A 127 12.10 4.86 16.20
C ASN A 127 12.08 3.47 16.87
N ALA A 128 12.47 3.41 18.13
CA ALA A 128 12.57 2.16 18.89
C ALA A 128 11.26 1.36 18.98
N GLU A 129 10.08 2.05 18.92
CA GLU A 129 8.77 1.39 19.01
C GLU A 129 8.34 0.74 17.69
N THR A 130 8.85 1.22 16.56
CA THR A 130 8.41 0.81 15.22
C THR A 130 9.49 0.14 14.39
N ALA A 131 10.76 0.26 14.77
CA ALA A 131 11.89 -0.29 14.02
C ALA A 131 11.77 -1.78 13.72
N ASP A 132 11.36 -2.58 14.71
CA ASP A 132 11.20 -4.03 14.54
C ASP A 132 10.05 -4.38 13.59
N ILE A 133 9.02 -3.54 13.53
CA ILE A 133 7.93 -3.70 12.56
C ILE A 133 8.41 -3.33 11.16
N ALA A 134 9.05 -2.17 11.02
CA ALA A 134 9.55 -1.67 9.74
C ALA A 134 10.58 -2.62 9.11
N ARG A 135 11.42 -3.30 9.90
CA ARG A 135 12.38 -4.32 9.42
C ARG A 135 11.72 -5.52 8.73
N ARG A 136 10.44 -5.81 9.01
CA ARG A 136 9.70 -6.89 8.33
C ARG A 136 9.11 -6.45 7.00
N MET A 137 9.23 -5.17 6.64
CA MET A 137 8.75 -4.62 5.38
C MET A 137 9.90 -4.47 4.39
N VAL A 138 9.69 -4.98 3.18
CA VAL A 138 10.56 -4.74 2.02
C VAL A 138 9.79 -3.90 1.03
N LEU A 139 10.27 -2.69 0.73
CA LEU A 139 9.62 -1.77 -0.19
C LEU A 139 10.17 -1.94 -1.61
N THR A 140 9.30 -1.99 -2.59
CA THR A 140 9.64 -2.15 -4.01
C THR A 140 8.91 -1.09 -4.84
N HIS A 141 9.68 -0.19 -5.49
CA HIS A 141 9.12 0.78 -6.43
C HIS A 141 8.91 0.09 -7.77
N ALA A 142 7.71 -0.37 -8.01
CA ALA A 142 7.36 -1.05 -9.26
C ALA A 142 5.84 -1.13 -9.45
N ASP A 143 5.41 -1.28 -10.69
CA ASP A 143 4.10 -1.82 -11.02
C ASP A 143 4.05 -3.30 -10.61
N ALA A 144 3.18 -3.64 -9.69
CA ALA A 144 3.07 -5.00 -9.15
C ALA A 144 2.69 -6.03 -10.23
N VAL A 145 1.86 -5.65 -11.21
CA VAL A 145 1.47 -6.56 -12.30
C VAL A 145 2.70 -7.01 -13.08
N GLN A 146 3.64 -6.10 -13.32
CA GLN A 146 4.86 -6.37 -14.06
C GLN A 146 5.93 -7.04 -13.20
N ALA A 147 6.06 -6.64 -11.94
CA ALA A 147 7.16 -7.05 -11.06
C ALA A 147 6.93 -8.40 -10.37
N MET A 148 5.67 -8.75 -10.04
CA MET A 148 5.39 -9.97 -9.28
C MET A 148 5.91 -11.27 -9.91
N PRO A 149 5.85 -11.49 -11.24
CA PRO A 149 6.39 -12.71 -11.84
C PRO A 149 7.91 -12.86 -11.64
N ASP A 150 8.67 -11.79 -11.89
CA ASP A 150 10.13 -11.78 -11.75
C ASP A 150 10.55 -11.91 -10.28
N ASP A 151 9.86 -11.19 -9.38
CA ASP A 151 10.10 -11.28 -7.95
C ASP A 151 9.73 -12.67 -7.40
N ALA A 152 8.69 -13.31 -7.93
CA ALA A 152 8.33 -14.68 -7.57
C ALA A 152 9.38 -15.71 -8.01
N ALA A 153 9.96 -15.51 -9.19
CA ALA A 153 11.07 -16.34 -9.66
C ALA A 153 12.34 -16.17 -8.81
N ARG A 154 12.60 -14.92 -8.36
CA ARG A 154 13.81 -14.57 -7.61
C ARG A 154 13.73 -14.88 -6.12
N PHE A 155 12.60 -14.63 -5.47
CA PHE A 155 12.44 -14.68 -4.02
C PHE A 155 11.47 -15.79 -3.57
N GLY A 156 10.85 -16.48 -4.51
CA GLY A 156 9.77 -17.43 -4.25
C GLY A 156 8.41 -16.74 -4.16
N ARG A 157 7.36 -17.49 -4.54
CA ARG A 157 5.98 -17.02 -4.49
C ARG A 157 5.53 -16.78 -3.05
N PRO A 158 4.77 -15.71 -2.75
CA PRO A 158 4.20 -15.48 -1.43
C PRO A 158 3.06 -16.46 -1.13
N ASP A 159 2.76 -16.66 0.15
CA ASP A 159 1.54 -17.38 0.54
C ASP A 159 0.28 -16.59 0.19
N VAL A 160 0.35 -15.25 0.41
CA VAL A 160 -0.79 -14.34 0.24
C VAL A 160 -0.37 -13.11 -0.55
N VAL A 161 -1.22 -12.69 -1.50
CA VAL A 161 -1.14 -11.36 -2.13
C VAL A 161 -2.31 -10.53 -1.63
N CYS A 162 -2.03 -9.35 -1.10
CA CYS A 162 -3.02 -8.35 -0.66
C CYS A 162 -3.18 -7.25 -1.72
N LEU A 163 -4.43 -6.83 -1.92
CA LEU A 163 -4.82 -5.76 -2.84
C LEU A 163 -5.77 -4.80 -2.15
N ASP A 164 -5.49 -3.50 -2.25
CA ASP A 164 -6.40 -2.40 -1.88
C ASP A 164 -6.40 -1.34 -2.99
N PRO A 165 -6.82 -1.69 -4.23
CA PRO A 165 -6.85 -0.74 -5.33
C PRO A 165 -7.82 0.39 -5.00
N MET A 166 -7.47 1.62 -5.42
CA MET A 166 -8.26 2.81 -5.15
C MET A 166 -9.68 2.66 -5.69
N TYR A 167 -10.64 2.77 -4.79
CA TYR A 167 -12.07 2.70 -5.10
C TYR A 167 -12.70 4.09 -4.96
N PRO A 168 -13.52 4.54 -5.91
CA PRO A 168 -14.24 5.81 -5.79
C PRO A 168 -15.27 5.74 -4.66
N GLU A 169 -14.89 6.22 -3.48
CA GLU A 169 -15.75 6.17 -2.30
C GLU A 169 -16.76 7.33 -2.23
N ARG A 170 -18.00 6.99 -1.93
CA ARG A 170 -19.10 7.96 -1.85
C ARG A 170 -19.27 8.64 -0.48
N GLN A 171 -18.70 8.12 0.63
CA GLN A 171 -18.88 8.72 1.97
C GLN A 171 -17.69 8.47 2.91
N LYS A 172 -16.93 9.52 3.24
CA LYS A 172 -15.92 9.55 4.31
C LYS A 172 -15.89 10.90 5.03
N SER A 173 -15.22 10.97 6.20
CA SER A 173 -14.97 12.22 6.94
C SER A 173 -14.23 13.24 6.09
N ALA A 174 -14.34 14.54 6.44
CA ALA A 174 -13.70 15.62 5.67
C ALA A 174 -12.17 15.46 5.53
N ALA A 175 -11.48 14.97 6.56
CA ALA A 175 -10.03 14.74 6.53
C ALA A 175 -9.65 13.61 5.56
N VAL A 176 -10.39 12.48 5.57
CA VAL A 176 -10.17 11.36 4.66
C VAL A 176 -10.51 11.73 3.23
N LYS A 177 -11.58 12.53 3.02
CA LYS A 177 -11.92 13.05 1.69
C LYS A 177 -10.81 13.92 1.12
N LYS A 178 -10.17 14.74 1.96
CA LYS A 178 -9.07 15.63 1.58
C LYS A 178 -7.83 14.84 1.17
N GLU A 179 -7.42 13.86 1.98
CA GLU A 179 -6.31 12.97 1.67
C GLU A 179 -6.55 12.26 0.33
N MET A 180 -7.73 11.64 0.16
CA MET A 180 -8.10 10.96 -1.08
C MET A 180 -8.12 11.90 -2.28
N ALA A 181 -8.59 13.15 -2.11
CA ALA A 181 -8.59 14.14 -3.20
C ALA A 181 -7.16 14.47 -3.67
N TYR A 182 -6.20 14.59 -2.76
CA TYR A 182 -4.81 14.83 -3.11
C TYR A 182 -4.22 13.61 -3.87
N PHE A 183 -4.55 12.41 -3.41
CA PHE A 183 -4.11 11.18 -4.08
C PHE A 183 -4.76 11.00 -5.45
N HIS A 184 -6.05 11.30 -5.60
CA HIS A 184 -6.72 11.23 -6.92
C HIS A 184 -6.11 12.22 -7.92
N GLU A 185 -5.72 13.43 -7.46
CA GLU A 185 -5.04 14.41 -8.31
C GLU A 185 -3.62 13.94 -8.69
N LEU A 186 -2.97 13.20 -7.80
CA LEU A 186 -1.61 12.71 -7.97
C LEU A 186 -1.52 11.44 -8.83
N VAL A 187 -2.41 10.47 -8.59
CA VAL A 187 -2.32 9.10 -9.13
C VAL A 187 -3.36 8.85 -10.22
N GLY A 188 -4.49 9.58 -10.19
CA GLY A 188 -5.64 9.29 -11.03
C GLY A 188 -6.54 8.18 -10.45
N LEU A 189 -7.56 7.80 -11.17
CA LEU A 189 -8.42 6.66 -10.86
C LEU A 189 -7.95 5.45 -11.67
N SER A 190 -7.91 4.27 -11.03
CA SER A 190 -7.63 3.01 -11.75
C SER A 190 -8.70 2.74 -12.81
N ALA A 191 -8.30 2.30 -13.99
CA ALA A 191 -9.23 1.83 -14.99
C ALA A 191 -9.70 0.40 -14.68
N ALA A 192 -10.90 0.02 -15.11
CA ALA A 192 -11.44 -1.33 -14.89
C ALA A 192 -10.55 -2.44 -15.47
N GLN A 193 -9.81 -2.14 -16.53
CA GLN A 193 -8.84 -3.07 -17.15
C GLN A 193 -7.63 -3.31 -16.24
N ASP A 194 -7.20 -2.29 -15.49
CA ASP A 194 -6.10 -2.39 -14.54
C ASP A 194 -6.48 -3.31 -13.36
N ASP A 195 -7.73 -3.25 -12.90
CA ASP A 195 -8.26 -4.10 -11.84
C ASP A 195 -8.28 -5.60 -12.23
N GLU A 196 -8.61 -5.92 -13.50
CA GLU A 196 -8.61 -7.31 -13.99
C GLU A 196 -7.18 -7.86 -14.12
N ALA A 197 -6.26 -7.08 -14.69
CA ALA A 197 -4.86 -7.46 -14.82
C ALA A 197 -4.21 -7.66 -13.44
N LEU A 198 -4.50 -6.78 -12.48
CA LEU A 198 -3.97 -6.86 -11.12
C LEU A 198 -4.48 -8.10 -10.39
N LEU A 199 -5.80 -8.36 -10.43
CA LEU A 199 -6.37 -9.56 -9.81
C LEU A 199 -5.84 -10.84 -10.44
N HIS A 200 -5.68 -10.86 -11.76
CA HIS A 200 -5.12 -12.00 -12.49
C HIS A 200 -3.68 -12.28 -12.05
N ALA A 201 -2.81 -11.29 -12.13
CA ALA A 201 -1.40 -11.43 -11.74
C ALA A 201 -1.26 -11.84 -10.26
N ALA A 202 -2.08 -11.29 -9.37
CA ALA A 202 -2.10 -11.67 -7.96
C ALA A 202 -2.48 -13.15 -7.76
N ARG A 203 -3.49 -13.66 -8.50
CA ARG A 203 -3.93 -15.06 -8.41
C ARG A 203 -2.93 -16.04 -9.01
N GLU A 204 -2.17 -15.63 -10.02
CA GLU A 204 -1.05 -16.42 -10.55
C GLU A 204 0.12 -16.46 -9.56
N THR A 205 0.38 -15.34 -8.86
CA THR A 205 1.52 -15.20 -7.96
C THR A 205 1.30 -15.86 -6.59
N ALA A 206 0.13 -15.72 -5.99
CA ALA A 206 -0.15 -16.25 -4.66
C ALA A 206 -0.12 -17.79 -4.62
N LYS A 207 0.44 -18.38 -3.55
CA LYS A 207 0.37 -19.85 -3.32
C LYS A 207 -0.96 -20.28 -2.72
N LYS A 208 -1.54 -19.48 -1.82
CA LYS A 208 -2.70 -19.90 -1.00
C LYS A 208 -3.94 -19.06 -1.22
N ARG A 209 -3.79 -17.73 -1.31
CA ARG A 209 -4.94 -16.82 -1.50
C ARG A 209 -4.54 -15.42 -1.94
N VAL A 210 -5.50 -14.75 -2.56
CA VAL A 210 -5.46 -13.29 -2.78
C VAL A 210 -6.52 -12.66 -1.89
N VAL A 211 -6.16 -11.60 -1.18
CA VAL A 211 -7.01 -10.87 -0.24
C VAL A 211 -7.24 -9.48 -0.77
N VAL A 212 -8.47 -9.14 -1.12
CA VAL A 212 -8.83 -7.84 -1.68
C VAL A 212 -9.65 -7.06 -0.67
N LYS A 213 -9.17 -5.89 -0.28
CA LYS A 213 -9.89 -4.98 0.62
C LYS A 213 -10.89 -4.14 -0.16
N ARG A 214 -12.13 -4.10 0.30
CA ARG A 214 -13.21 -3.35 -0.33
C ARG A 214 -14.08 -2.65 0.71
N PRO A 215 -14.77 -1.57 0.34
CA PRO A 215 -15.89 -1.07 1.13
C PRO A 215 -16.92 -2.19 1.33
N ARG A 216 -17.59 -2.21 2.50
CA ARG A 216 -18.55 -3.28 2.81
C ARG A 216 -19.60 -3.52 1.72
N LEU A 217 -20.08 -2.46 1.08
CA LEU A 217 -21.11 -2.50 0.04
C LEU A 217 -20.53 -2.17 -1.36
N GLY A 218 -19.19 -2.15 -1.50
CA GLY A 218 -18.53 -1.90 -2.79
C GLY A 218 -18.67 -3.09 -3.74
N GLU A 219 -18.49 -2.87 -5.02
CA GLU A 219 -18.46 -3.93 -6.03
C GLU A 219 -17.24 -4.84 -5.83
N PHE A 220 -17.32 -6.04 -6.35
CA PHE A 220 -16.17 -6.96 -6.39
C PHE A 220 -15.09 -6.44 -7.35
N LEU A 221 -13.83 -6.69 -7.03
CA LEU A 221 -12.72 -6.35 -7.91
C LEU A 221 -12.90 -7.06 -9.25
N ALA A 222 -12.75 -6.31 -10.34
CA ALA A 222 -12.97 -6.82 -11.71
C ALA A 222 -14.32 -7.55 -11.89
N GLN A 223 -15.33 -7.22 -11.08
CA GLN A 223 -16.65 -7.90 -11.05
C GLN A 223 -16.58 -9.42 -10.87
N LYS A 224 -15.44 -9.95 -10.39
CA LYS A 224 -15.25 -11.38 -10.13
C LYS A 224 -15.73 -11.73 -8.71
N GLN A 225 -16.54 -12.77 -8.59
CA GLN A 225 -17.01 -13.23 -7.30
C GLN A 225 -15.88 -13.88 -6.50
N PRO A 226 -15.66 -13.49 -5.23
CA PRO A 226 -14.67 -14.13 -4.37
C PRO A 226 -15.15 -15.51 -3.90
N ALA A 227 -14.21 -16.36 -3.50
CA ALA A 227 -14.52 -17.67 -2.92
C ALA A 227 -15.23 -17.54 -1.55
N TYR A 228 -14.82 -16.56 -0.74
CA TYR A 228 -15.44 -16.22 0.54
C TYR A 228 -15.03 -14.83 0.99
N GLN A 229 -15.61 -14.36 2.10
CA GLN A 229 -15.45 -12.98 2.57
C GLN A 229 -15.32 -12.91 4.08
N TYR A 230 -14.57 -11.92 4.55
CA TYR A 230 -14.57 -11.47 5.94
C TYR A 230 -15.14 -10.06 6.01
N THR A 231 -16.35 -9.92 6.57
CA THR A 231 -17.10 -8.65 6.54
C THR A 231 -17.08 -7.96 7.90
N GLY A 232 -16.65 -6.68 7.90
CA GLY A 232 -16.68 -5.80 9.06
C GLY A 232 -17.81 -4.75 8.97
N LYS A 233 -17.75 -3.75 9.84
CA LYS A 233 -18.76 -2.68 9.89
C LYS A 233 -18.74 -1.78 8.64
N SER A 234 -17.58 -1.38 8.17
CA SER A 234 -17.39 -0.47 7.02
C SER A 234 -16.55 -1.06 5.89
N THR A 235 -15.78 -2.11 6.16
CA THR A 235 -14.83 -2.74 5.25
C THR A 235 -15.09 -4.23 5.21
N ARG A 236 -14.84 -4.86 4.06
CA ARG A 236 -14.76 -6.30 3.92
C ARG A 236 -13.45 -6.68 3.23
N PHE A 237 -13.05 -7.93 3.42
CA PHE A 237 -11.95 -8.55 2.69
C PHE A 237 -12.51 -9.70 1.86
N ASP A 238 -12.43 -9.56 0.54
CA ASP A 238 -12.80 -10.57 -0.43
C ASP A 238 -11.61 -11.51 -0.65
N VAL A 239 -11.82 -12.81 -0.55
CA VAL A 239 -10.76 -13.79 -0.71
C VAL A 239 -10.95 -14.60 -1.99
N TYR A 240 -9.94 -14.55 -2.85
CA TYR A 240 -9.87 -15.31 -4.08
C TYR A 240 -8.84 -16.44 -3.94
N LEU A 241 -9.14 -17.59 -4.51
CA LEU A 241 -8.18 -18.68 -4.58
C LEU A 241 -7.20 -18.43 -5.74
N PRO A 242 -5.93 -18.86 -5.61
CA PRO A 242 -5.00 -18.90 -6.73
C PRO A 242 -5.60 -19.65 -7.91
N TYR A 243 -5.12 -19.39 -9.11
CA TYR A 243 -5.36 -20.33 -10.19
C TYR A 243 -4.69 -21.67 -9.83
N ALA A 244 -5.34 -22.79 -10.15
CA ALA A 244 -4.72 -24.09 -9.97
C ALA A 244 -3.38 -24.06 -10.70
N ALA A 245 -2.30 -24.38 -10.01
CA ALA A 245 -1.06 -24.70 -10.70
C ALA A 245 -1.42 -25.85 -11.65
N ASP A 246 -1.28 -25.63 -12.95
CA ASP A 246 -1.38 -26.72 -13.91
C ASP A 246 -0.48 -27.84 -13.40
N ALA A 247 -1.03 -29.00 -13.27
CA ALA A 247 -0.35 -30.22 -12.85
C ALA A 247 0.68 -30.60 -13.94
N GLN A 248 1.78 -29.88 -13.99
CA GLN A 248 2.96 -30.16 -14.83
C GLN A 248 4.14 -30.61 -13.97
N ASP A 249 3.89 -31.52 -13.01
CA ASP A 249 4.94 -32.32 -12.42
C ASP A 249 4.35 -33.71 -12.18
N GLY A 250 4.29 -34.49 -13.23
CA GLY A 250 3.81 -35.87 -13.16
C GLY A 250 3.78 -36.55 -14.49
N GLN A 251 4.91 -36.67 -15.18
CA GLN A 251 5.15 -37.82 -16.04
C GLN A 251 6.39 -38.58 -15.57
N PRO A 252 6.23 -39.91 -15.42
CA PRO A 252 7.25 -40.80 -14.88
C PRO A 252 8.50 -40.91 -15.76
#